data_c6fefec559eba5cd87a7c7de48f434e1
#
_entry.id   c6fefec559eba5cd87a7c7de48f434e1
#
_cell.length_a   1.000
_cell.length_b   1.000
_cell.length_c   1.000
_cell.angle_alpha   90.00
_cell.angle_beta   90.00
_cell.angle_gamma   90.00
#
_symmetry.space_group_name_H-M   'P 1'
#
loop_
_entity.id
_entity.type
_entity.pdbx_description
1 polymer ?
#
loop_
_entity_poly.entity_id
_entity_poly.type
_entity_poly.pdbx_seq_one_letter_code
_entity_poly.pdbx_strand_id
1 'polypeptide(L)'
;MTSAVCVIGDAILDRYTFGRVDRMSPEAPVPVLRVGGTYDRPGGACNVAANVQALGVSAQLMSIVGQDEAGKDLMAAISSLLSRFHLQQERIETTVKTRIISGSHHLVRIDTEAAVKETDLENILRYYRVYLEKCDYVIFSDYGKHFQQASKEIIKSAKSQGKPIAVDPKSADWSIYRGADLLTPNRQEYNQSCGDEKPSSVLKRLDIGAILITEGSGGASYYSGNKKAIIRKPKQMFDVTDTCGAGDTAVAGFVVSQLENMSIEEGLDFANIAAGVVCQKIGTQVAVREEIDSLLRATDKGEV
;
A
#
# COMPACT_ATOMS: atom_id res chain seq x y z
N MET A 1 3.81 6.35 25.34
CA MET A 1 4.69 6.48 24.13
C MET A 1 3.77 6.42 22.93
N THR A 2 3.93 7.26 21.93
CA THR A 2 3.14 7.18 20.70
C THR A 2 3.61 5.99 19.90
N SER A 3 2.68 5.12 19.49
CA SER A 3 2.98 3.94 18.66
C SER A 3 3.67 4.35 17.35
N ALA A 4 4.57 3.50 16.87
CA ALA A 4 5.34 3.75 15.66
C ALA A 4 5.34 2.53 14.73
N VAL A 5 5.17 2.78 13.43
CA VAL A 5 5.19 1.77 12.36
C VAL A 5 6.42 1.98 11.50
N CYS A 6 7.16 0.90 11.24
CA CYS A 6 8.19 0.87 10.21
C CYS A 6 7.56 0.35 8.91
N VAL A 7 7.56 1.17 7.86
CA VAL A 7 7.16 0.77 6.52
C VAL A 7 8.41 0.60 5.67
N ILE A 8 8.63 -0.62 5.18
CA ILE A 8 9.75 -0.94 4.28
C ILE A 8 9.18 -1.52 2.99
N GLY A 9 9.72 -1.14 1.84
CA GLY A 9 9.23 -1.67 0.56
C GLY A 9 9.51 -0.75 -0.62
N ASP A 10 8.83 -1.02 -1.74
CA ASP A 10 9.07 -0.36 -3.02
C ASP A 10 8.40 1.01 -3.08
N ALA A 11 9.22 2.07 -3.26
CA ALA A 11 8.76 3.42 -3.53
C ALA A 11 8.36 3.58 -5.01
N ILE A 12 7.25 4.23 -5.26
CA ILE A 12 6.70 4.48 -6.60
C ILE A 12 6.34 5.96 -6.71
N LEU A 13 6.64 6.58 -7.85
CA LEU A 13 6.11 7.88 -8.21
C LEU A 13 4.85 7.68 -9.06
N ASP A 14 3.68 8.00 -8.51
CA ASP A 14 2.45 8.06 -9.27
C ASP A 14 2.29 9.45 -9.90
N ARG A 15 2.45 9.54 -11.22
CA ARG A 15 2.37 10.78 -12.00
C ARG A 15 1.04 10.85 -12.74
N TYR A 16 0.31 11.93 -12.58
CA TYR A 16 -1.00 12.16 -13.18
C TYR A 16 -0.90 13.35 -14.16
N THR A 17 -1.03 13.08 -15.45
CA THR A 17 -1.01 14.10 -16.49
C THR A 17 -2.44 14.32 -16.99
N PHE A 18 -3.01 15.47 -16.65
CA PHE A 18 -4.36 15.86 -17.05
C PHE A 18 -4.33 16.74 -18.31
N GLY A 19 -5.31 16.54 -19.19
CA GLY A 19 -5.45 17.35 -20.39
C GLY A 19 -6.80 17.18 -21.07
N ARG A 20 -6.89 17.70 -22.29
CA ARG A 20 -8.06 17.57 -23.16
C ARG A 20 -7.67 16.91 -24.48
N VAL A 21 -8.54 16.04 -24.95
CA VAL A 21 -8.46 15.46 -26.29
C VAL A 21 -9.52 16.15 -27.14
N ASP A 22 -9.07 17.04 -28.06
CA ASP A 22 -9.94 17.78 -28.95
C ASP A 22 -9.86 17.26 -30.40
N ARG A 23 -8.87 16.43 -30.72
CA ARG A 23 -8.65 15.90 -32.08
C ARG A 23 -7.88 14.59 -32.09
N MET A 24 -7.98 13.88 -33.21
CA MET A 24 -7.10 12.74 -33.53
C MET A 24 -5.84 13.24 -34.22
N SER A 25 -4.73 12.49 -34.10
CA SER A 25 -3.50 12.77 -34.80
C SER A 25 -3.67 12.53 -36.31
N PRO A 26 -3.11 13.40 -37.21
CA PRO A 26 -3.03 13.09 -38.62
C PRO A 26 -2.00 12.02 -38.97
N GLU A 27 -1.07 11.70 -38.04
CA GLU A 27 0.03 10.75 -38.26
C GLU A 27 -0.36 9.31 -37.96
N ALA A 28 -1.34 9.10 -37.05
CA ALA A 28 -1.83 7.79 -36.65
C ALA A 28 -3.22 7.93 -36.01
N PRO A 29 -4.03 6.85 -35.93
CA PRO A 29 -5.35 6.87 -35.30
C PRO A 29 -5.26 6.89 -33.76
N VAL A 30 -4.59 7.90 -33.23
CA VAL A 30 -4.39 8.12 -31.78
C VAL A 30 -4.89 9.50 -31.37
N PRO A 31 -5.46 9.65 -30.16
CA PRO A 31 -5.86 10.94 -29.62
C PRO A 31 -4.65 11.84 -29.37
N VAL A 32 -4.82 13.15 -29.59
CA VAL A 32 -3.83 14.17 -29.21
C VAL A 32 -4.28 14.81 -27.90
N LEU A 33 -3.55 14.53 -26.82
CA LEU A 33 -3.78 15.16 -25.53
C LEU A 33 -3.08 16.53 -25.50
N ARG A 34 -3.84 17.59 -25.28
CA ARG A 34 -3.29 18.89 -24.89
C ARG A 34 -3.15 18.93 -23.37
N VAL A 35 -1.91 18.85 -22.89
CA VAL A 35 -1.60 18.82 -21.46
C VAL A 35 -2.00 20.14 -20.79
N GLY A 36 -2.76 20.05 -19.70
CA GLY A 36 -3.17 21.17 -18.85
C GLY A 36 -2.40 21.23 -17.54
N GLY A 37 -1.92 20.09 -17.04
CA GLY A 37 -1.12 20.01 -15.83
C GLY A 37 -0.64 18.60 -15.53
N THR A 38 0.41 18.52 -14.70
CA THR A 38 0.95 17.25 -14.20
C THR A 38 1.10 17.35 -12.69
N TYR A 39 0.72 16.28 -11.98
CA TYR A 39 0.78 16.18 -10.53
C TYR A 39 1.43 14.86 -10.13
N ASP A 40 2.34 14.93 -9.20
CA ASP A 40 3.07 13.79 -8.64
C ASP A 40 2.53 13.42 -7.26
N ARG A 41 2.39 12.13 -7.01
CA ARG A 41 1.96 11.56 -5.73
C ARG A 41 2.87 10.42 -5.31
N PRO A 42 3.16 10.26 -4.03
CA PRO A 42 3.87 9.08 -3.54
C PRO A 42 2.95 7.85 -3.58
N GLY A 43 3.42 6.78 -4.20
CA GLY A 43 2.75 5.48 -4.33
C GLY A 43 3.55 4.37 -3.67
N GLY A 44 2.99 3.15 -3.66
CA GLY A 44 3.61 1.99 -3.05
C GLY A 44 3.84 2.18 -1.55
N ALA A 45 5.00 1.74 -1.06
CA ALA A 45 5.38 1.87 0.35
C ALA A 45 5.28 3.32 0.87
N CYS A 46 5.47 4.32 -0.01
CA CYS A 46 5.33 5.72 0.37
C CYS A 46 3.88 6.08 0.70
N ASN A 47 2.92 5.56 -0.07
CA ASN A 47 1.49 5.77 0.18
C ASN A 47 1.03 5.06 1.46
N VAL A 48 1.51 3.83 1.71
CA VAL A 48 1.24 3.11 2.98
C VAL A 48 1.72 3.94 4.16
N ALA A 49 2.97 4.43 4.13
CA ALA A 49 3.53 5.23 5.21
C ALA A 49 2.78 6.55 5.42
N ALA A 50 2.41 7.24 4.33
CA ALA A 50 1.63 8.46 4.38
C ALA A 50 0.25 8.24 5.01
N ASN A 51 -0.43 7.13 4.69
CA ASN A 51 -1.70 6.76 5.31
C ASN A 51 -1.53 6.46 6.81
N VAL A 52 -0.52 5.67 7.21
CA VAL A 52 -0.24 5.43 8.63
C VAL A 52 -0.09 6.75 9.40
N GLN A 53 0.68 7.70 8.84
CA GLN A 53 0.89 9.00 9.49
C GLN A 53 -0.39 9.86 9.52
N ALA A 54 -1.16 9.88 8.44
CA ALA A 54 -2.44 10.60 8.38
C ALA A 54 -3.49 10.04 9.35
N LEU A 55 -3.39 8.74 9.69
CA LEU A 55 -4.21 8.08 10.71
C LEU A 55 -3.73 8.33 12.14
N GLY A 56 -2.71 9.17 12.34
CA GLY A 56 -2.27 9.61 13.67
C GLY A 56 -1.18 8.75 14.32
N VAL A 57 -0.64 7.77 13.62
CA VAL A 57 0.47 6.91 14.09
C VAL A 57 1.79 7.35 13.44
N SER A 58 2.88 7.38 14.21
CA SER A 58 4.19 7.74 13.67
C SER A 58 4.65 6.70 12.64
N ALA A 59 4.97 7.14 11.42
CA ALA A 59 5.49 6.29 10.36
C ALA A 59 6.97 6.58 10.08
N GLN A 60 7.78 5.52 9.92
CA GLN A 60 9.12 5.59 9.36
C GLN A 60 9.13 4.83 8.05
N LEU A 61 9.27 5.53 6.94
CA LEU A 61 9.44 4.93 5.63
C LEU A 61 10.91 4.56 5.40
N MET A 62 11.13 3.38 4.83
CA MET A 62 12.43 2.90 4.33
C MET A 62 12.27 2.36 2.93
N SER A 63 12.95 2.96 1.96
CA SER A 63 12.89 2.55 0.57
C SER A 63 14.13 2.95 -0.23
N ILE A 64 14.12 2.59 -1.51
CA ILE A 64 15.18 2.92 -2.46
C ILE A 64 14.55 3.73 -3.61
N VAL A 65 15.29 4.73 -4.09
CA VAL A 65 14.92 5.55 -5.24
C VAL A 65 16.11 5.76 -6.15
N GLY A 66 15.85 6.10 -7.41
CA GLY A 66 16.89 6.45 -8.37
C GLY A 66 17.56 7.79 -8.06
N GLN A 67 18.83 7.92 -8.55
CA GLN A 67 19.54 9.20 -8.60
C GLN A 67 19.12 9.99 -9.86
N ASP A 68 17.82 10.09 -10.11
CA ASP A 68 17.20 10.71 -11.29
C ASP A 68 16.22 11.82 -10.89
N GLU A 69 15.62 12.48 -11.88
CA GLU A 69 14.67 13.56 -11.64
C GLU A 69 13.39 13.05 -10.97
N ALA A 70 12.91 11.87 -11.38
CA ALA A 70 11.74 11.25 -10.76
C ALA A 70 11.96 10.90 -9.28
N GLY A 71 13.20 10.50 -8.91
CA GLY A 71 13.57 10.30 -7.50
C GLY A 71 13.54 11.59 -6.70
N LYS A 72 13.98 12.70 -7.27
CA LYS A 72 13.89 14.03 -6.62
C LYS A 72 12.44 14.48 -6.46
N ASP A 73 11.61 14.29 -7.51
CA ASP A 73 10.18 14.62 -7.47
C ASP A 73 9.46 13.80 -6.39
N LEU A 74 9.77 12.49 -6.30
CA LEU A 74 9.22 11.62 -5.27
C LEU A 74 9.65 12.05 -3.86
N MET A 75 10.93 12.38 -3.66
CA MET A 75 11.42 12.87 -2.38
C MET A 75 10.74 14.17 -1.96
N ALA A 76 10.51 15.09 -2.91
CA ALA A 76 9.80 16.34 -2.65
C ALA A 76 8.33 16.06 -2.25
N ALA A 77 7.64 15.16 -2.97
CA ALA A 77 6.27 14.76 -2.65
C ALA A 77 6.15 14.12 -1.26
N ILE A 78 7.07 13.21 -0.91
CA ILE A 78 7.10 12.54 0.40
C ILE A 78 7.36 13.53 1.54
N SER A 79 8.27 14.48 1.35
CA SER A 79 8.64 15.46 2.40
C SER A 79 7.48 16.32 2.88
N SER A 80 6.43 16.45 2.06
CA SER A 80 5.20 17.17 2.44
C SER A 80 4.24 16.33 3.28
N LEU A 81 4.37 15.00 3.29
CA LEU A 81 3.44 14.06 3.90
C LEU A 81 4.04 13.30 5.08
N LEU A 82 5.33 13.04 5.08
CA LEU A 82 6.01 12.24 6.10
C LEU A 82 7.04 13.05 6.87
N SER A 83 6.99 12.93 8.19
CA SER A 83 7.98 13.54 9.07
C SER A 83 9.29 12.75 9.16
N ARG A 84 9.24 11.45 8.83
CA ARG A 84 10.39 10.54 8.94
C ARG A 84 10.44 9.58 7.76
N PHE A 85 11.52 9.63 7.02
CA PHE A 85 11.81 8.68 5.95
C PHE A 85 13.32 8.50 5.74
N HIS A 86 13.70 7.34 5.24
CA HIS A 86 15.06 7.04 4.78
C HIS A 86 14.95 6.45 3.37
N LEU A 87 15.31 7.26 2.37
CA LEU A 87 15.35 6.86 0.97
C LEU A 87 16.80 6.72 0.54
N GLN A 88 17.25 5.49 0.34
CA GLN A 88 18.56 5.21 -0.21
C GLN A 88 18.56 5.53 -1.71
N GLN A 89 19.44 6.39 -2.14
CA GLN A 89 19.58 6.77 -3.54
C GLN A 89 20.58 5.83 -4.25
N GLU A 90 20.13 5.20 -5.34
CA GLU A 90 20.92 4.25 -6.11
C GLU A 90 20.98 4.65 -7.59
N ARG A 91 21.94 4.08 -8.33
CA ARG A 91 22.06 4.27 -9.79
C ARG A 91 21.08 3.39 -10.56
N ILE A 92 19.81 3.55 -10.26
CA ILE A 92 18.68 2.90 -10.91
C ILE A 92 17.71 3.96 -11.41
N GLU A 93 16.77 3.57 -12.25
CA GLU A 93 15.61 4.41 -12.58
C GLU A 93 14.58 4.30 -11.47
N THR A 94 14.04 5.44 -11.03
CA THR A 94 12.89 5.46 -10.11
C THR A 94 11.67 4.87 -10.80
N THR A 95 10.95 3.98 -10.12
CA THR A 95 9.69 3.45 -10.66
C THR A 95 8.65 4.57 -10.75
N VAL A 96 8.15 4.82 -11.98
CA VAL A 96 7.13 5.83 -12.25
C VAL A 96 5.93 5.20 -12.94
N LYS A 97 4.74 5.49 -12.45
CA LYS A 97 3.46 5.13 -13.09
C LYS A 97 2.76 6.39 -13.55
N THR A 98 2.91 6.73 -14.83
CA THR A 98 2.29 7.91 -15.44
C THR A 98 0.91 7.57 -15.97
N ARG A 99 -0.13 8.23 -15.46
CA ARG A 99 -1.51 8.10 -15.92
C ARG A 99 -1.90 9.32 -16.73
N ILE A 100 -2.31 9.09 -17.96
CA ILE A 100 -2.77 10.13 -18.90
C ILE A 100 -4.28 10.19 -18.82
N ILE A 101 -4.82 11.36 -18.45
CA ILE A 101 -6.25 11.52 -18.12
C ILE A 101 -6.84 12.68 -18.93
N SER A 102 -8.00 12.43 -19.55
CA SER A 102 -8.82 13.46 -20.18
C SER A 102 -10.23 13.47 -19.60
N GLY A 103 -10.60 14.57 -18.94
CA GLY A 103 -11.84 14.61 -18.15
C GLY A 103 -11.80 13.58 -17.03
N SER A 104 -12.77 12.64 -17.03
CA SER A 104 -12.85 11.52 -16.08
C SER A 104 -12.26 10.21 -16.62
N HIS A 105 -11.67 10.21 -17.83
CA HIS A 105 -11.25 8.98 -18.52
C HIS A 105 -9.74 8.80 -18.49
N HIS A 106 -9.29 7.64 -18.06
CA HIS A 106 -7.91 7.21 -18.25
C HIS A 106 -7.71 6.80 -19.71
N LEU A 107 -6.78 7.47 -20.40
CA LEU A 107 -6.47 7.19 -21.80
C LEU A 107 -5.42 6.10 -21.94
N VAL A 108 -4.37 6.19 -21.13
CA VAL A 108 -3.24 5.23 -21.10
C VAL A 108 -2.48 5.36 -19.78
N ARG A 109 -1.85 4.28 -19.36
CA ARG A 109 -0.83 4.29 -18.32
C ARG A 109 0.51 3.92 -18.93
N ILE A 110 1.53 4.71 -18.60
CA ILE A 110 2.93 4.48 -19.00
C ILE A 110 3.69 4.12 -17.74
N ASP A 111 4.27 2.92 -17.68
CA ASP A 111 5.06 2.46 -16.56
C ASP A 111 6.54 2.52 -16.96
N THR A 112 7.33 3.32 -16.23
CA THR A 112 8.78 3.33 -16.28
C THR A 112 9.28 2.53 -15.10
N GLU A 113 9.93 1.41 -15.38
CA GLU A 113 10.37 0.46 -14.36
C GLU A 113 11.82 0.09 -14.63
N ALA A 114 12.67 0.23 -13.63
CA ALA A 114 14.01 -0.29 -13.70
C ALA A 114 13.95 -1.83 -13.83
N ALA A 115 14.77 -2.37 -14.71
CA ALA A 115 15.08 -3.79 -14.64
C ALA A 115 15.69 -4.07 -13.25
N VAL A 116 15.19 -5.09 -12.55
CA VAL A 116 15.72 -5.50 -11.25
C VAL A 116 17.18 -5.89 -11.44
N LYS A 117 18.09 -4.96 -11.16
CA LYS A 117 19.52 -5.25 -11.01
C LYS A 117 19.73 -5.69 -9.57
N GLU A 118 20.82 -6.43 -9.31
CA GLU A 118 21.25 -6.69 -7.95
C GLU A 118 21.48 -5.33 -7.25
N THR A 119 20.44 -4.85 -6.59
CA THR A 119 20.52 -3.62 -5.81
C THR A 119 21.17 -3.98 -4.49
N ASP A 120 22.18 -3.25 -4.08
CA ASP A 120 22.78 -3.43 -2.75
C ASP A 120 21.77 -2.97 -1.68
N LEU A 121 21.02 -3.94 -1.15
CA LEU A 121 20.04 -3.72 -0.09
C LEU A 121 20.68 -3.67 1.31
N GLU A 122 21.97 -3.98 1.45
CA GLU A 122 22.61 -4.16 2.75
C GLU A 122 22.53 -2.89 3.62
N ASN A 123 22.72 -1.72 3.01
CA ASN A 123 22.66 -0.46 3.76
C ASN A 123 21.25 -0.19 4.30
N ILE A 124 20.21 -0.31 3.45
CA ILE A 124 18.83 -0.08 3.89
C ILE A 124 18.39 -1.14 4.92
N LEU A 125 18.80 -2.40 4.75
CA LEU A 125 18.51 -3.47 5.71
C LEU A 125 19.23 -3.26 7.04
N ARG A 126 20.43 -2.69 7.04
CA ARG A 126 21.13 -2.29 8.28
C ARG A 126 20.36 -1.21 9.02
N TYR A 127 19.87 -0.17 8.32
CA TYR A 127 19.00 0.85 8.90
C TYR A 127 17.70 0.26 9.44
N TYR A 128 17.08 -0.65 8.68
CA TYR A 128 15.88 -1.35 9.08
C TYR A 128 16.09 -2.10 10.41
N ARG A 129 17.13 -2.93 10.52
CA ARG A 129 17.42 -3.70 11.73
C ARG A 129 17.59 -2.81 12.97
N VAL A 130 18.28 -1.67 12.83
CA VAL A 130 18.46 -0.69 13.90
C VAL A 130 17.14 -0.01 14.28
N TYR A 131 16.29 0.30 13.29
CA TYR A 131 15.03 0.98 13.55
C TYR A 131 13.97 0.08 14.18
N LEU A 132 14.05 -1.23 13.99
CA LEU A 132 13.11 -2.20 14.59
C LEU A 132 12.96 -2.04 16.10
N GLU A 133 14.01 -1.63 16.81
CA GLU A 133 13.94 -1.36 18.26
C GLU A 133 12.96 -0.22 18.61
N LYS A 134 12.73 0.69 17.66
CA LYS A 134 11.95 1.94 17.84
C LYS A 134 10.53 1.87 17.29
N CYS A 135 10.14 0.77 16.66
CA CYS A 135 8.79 0.59 16.14
C CYS A 135 8.04 -0.52 16.88
N ASP A 136 6.72 -0.46 16.80
CA ASP A 136 5.81 -1.44 17.41
C ASP A 136 5.26 -2.43 16.37
N TYR A 137 5.26 -2.05 15.09
CA TYR A 137 4.75 -2.85 13.98
C TYR A 137 5.55 -2.60 12.71
N VAL A 138 5.65 -3.60 11.84
CA VAL A 138 6.28 -3.49 10.52
C VAL A 138 5.25 -3.73 9.43
N ILE A 139 5.26 -2.88 8.39
CA ILE A 139 4.55 -3.14 7.14
C ILE A 139 5.60 -3.31 6.04
N PHE A 140 5.62 -4.46 5.39
CA PHE A 140 6.41 -4.71 4.20
C PHE A 140 5.49 -4.58 2.97
N SER A 141 5.67 -3.51 2.21
CA SER A 141 4.90 -3.22 0.99
C SER A 141 5.71 -3.65 -0.22
N ASP A 142 5.42 -4.86 -0.72
CA ASP A 142 6.08 -5.44 -1.89
C ASP A 142 5.31 -5.11 -3.17
N TYR A 143 5.99 -4.46 -4.11
CA TYR A 143 5.51 -4.20 -5.47
C TYR A 143 6.30 -4.96 -6.54
N GLY A 144 7.10 -5.95 -6.11
CA GLY A 144 7.88 -6.81 -7.00
C GLY A 144 9.03 -6.09 -7.71
N LYS A 145 9.58 -5.03 -7.09
CA LYS A 145 10.68 -4.26 -7.68
C LYS A 145 12.03 -4.63 -7.04
N HIS A 146 12.38 -3.98 -5.94
CA HIS A 146 13.70 -4.14 -5.34
C HIS A 146 13.70 -5.04 -4.12
N PHE A 147 12.66 -4.97 -3.29
CA PHE A 147 12.65 -5.60 -1.97
C PHE A 147 12.23 -7.07 -1.97
N GLN A 148 11.64 -7.58 -3.04
CA GLN A 148 11.18 -8.97 -3.11
C GLN A 148 12.28 -9.99 -2.77
N GLN A 149 13.51 -9.79 -3.25
CA GLN A 149 14.66 -10.66 -2.95
C GLN A 149 15.05 -10.64 -1.47
N ALA A 150 14.74 -9.58 -0.73
CA ALA A 150 15.01 -9.43 0.70
C ALA A 150 13.84 -9.84 1.61
N SER A 151 12.72 -10.33 1.06
CA SER A 151 11.50 -10.65 1.82
C SER A 151 11.76 -11.53 3.04
N LYS A 152 12.52 -12.60 2.86
CA LYS A 152 12.88 -13.52 3.96
C LYS A 152 13.69 -12.84 5.05
N GLU A 153 14.64 -11.98 4.68
CA GLU A 153 15.49 -11.26 5.63
C GLU A 153 14.69 -10.21 6.40
N ILE A 154 13.81 -9.47 5.72
CA ILE A 154 12.93 -8.48 6.33
C ILE A 154 12.04 -9.14 7.39
N ILE A 155 11.36 -10.24 7.03
CA ILE A 155 10.48 -10.97 7.94
C ILE A 155 11.26 -11.56 9.10
N LYS A 156 12.39 -12.24 8.83
CA LYS A 156 13.24 -12.82 9.86
C LYS A 156 13.74 -11.77 10.85
N SER A 157 14.17 -10.61 10.36
CA SER A 157 14.65 -9.52 11.23
C SER A 157 13.54 -8.98 12.14
N ALA A 158 12.33 -8.74 11.62
CA ALA A 158 11.19 -8.34 12.43
C ALA A 158 10.87 -9.37 13.52
N LYS A 159 10.73 -10.63 13.13
CA LYS A 159 10.41 -11.74 14.05
C LYS A 159 11.48 -11.94 15.12
N SER A 160 12.76 -11.82 14.79
CA SER A 160 13.86 -11.96 15.75
C SER A 160 13.86 -10.91 16.86
N GLN A 161 13.26 -9.75 16.59
CA GLN A 161 13.07 -8.67 17.55
C GLN A 161 11.64 -8.61 18.13
N GLY A 162 10.84 -9.65 17.91
CA GLY A 162 9.47 -9.75 18.43
C GLY A 162 8.50 -8.71 17.84
N LYS A 163 8.81 -8.17 16.65
CA LYS A 163 7.94 -7.18 15.98
C LYS A 163 6.94 -7.89 15.07
N PRO A 164 5.64 -7.62 15.23
CA PRO A 164 4.64 -8.11 14.29
C PRO A 164 4.86 -7.48 12.91
N ILE A 165 4.64 -8.29 11.86
CA ILE A 165 4.85 -7.86 10.48
C ILE A 165 3.66 -8.20 9.59
N ALA A 166 3.10 -7.18 8.93
CA ALA A 166 2.17 -7.33 7.82
C ALA A 166 2.92 -7.21 6.49
N VAL A 167 2.54 -8.04 5.54
CA VAL A 167 3.08 -8.00 4.17
C VAL A 167 1.93 -7.76 3.20
N ASP A 168 2.07 -6.74 2.36
CA ASP A 168 1.24 -6.52 1.18
C ASP A 168 1.92 -7.21 -0.01
N PRO A 169 1.44 -8.40 -0.44
CA PRO A 169 2.20 -9.30 -1.29
C PRO A 169 1.96 -9.02 -2.78
N LYS A 170 3.03 -8.94 -3.57
CA LYS A 170 2.97 -8.86 -5.04
C LYS A 170 3.47 -10.10 -5.77
N SER A 171 4.34 -10.89 -5.13
CA SER A 171 4.84 -12.13 -5.71
C SER A 171 3.72 -13.17 -5.89
N ALA A 172 3.77 -13.92 -6.98
CA ALA A 172 2.95 -15.11 -7.15
C ALA A 172 3.43 -16.28 -6.26
N ASP A 173 4.71 -16.32 -5.89
CA ASP A 173 5.28 -17.29 -4.95
C ASP A 173 5.28 -16.73 -3.52
N TRP A 174 4.26 -17.06 -2.75
CA TRP A 174 4.16 -16.62 -1.35
C TRP A 174 5.09 -17.37 -0.39
N SER A 175 5.87 -18.35 -0.86
CA SER A 175 6.87 -19.01 -0.02
C SER A 175 7.96 -18.06 0.49
N ILE A 176 8.16 -16.94 -0.20
CA ILE A 176 9.08 -15.87 0.20
C ILE A 176 8.60 -15.08 1.42
N TYR A 177 7.28 -15.11 1.70
CA TYR A 177 6.66 -14.41 2.84
C TYR A 177 6.41 -15.33 4.05
N ARG A 178 6.95 -16.55 4.03
CA ARG A 178 6.84 -17.50 5.15
C ARG A 178 7.18 -16.85 6.48
N GLY A 179 6.33 -17.11 7.49
CA GLY A 179 6.53 -16.62 8.85
C GLY A 179 6.00 -15.21 9.12
N ALA A 180 5.38 -14.54 8.14
CA ALA A 180 4.72 -13.25 8.35
C ALA A 180 3.53 -13.41 9.31
N ASP A 181 3.22 -12.38 10.10
CA ASP A 181 2.05 -12.40 10.99
C ASP A 181 0.76 -12.13 10.23
N LEU A 182 0.81 -11.34 9.17
CA LEU A 182 -0.34 -11.00 8.34
C LEU A 182 0.08 -10.89 6.86
N LEU A 183 -0.71 -11.47 5.94
CA LEU A 183 -0.69 -11.12 4.52
C LEU A 183 -1.98 -10.37 4.16
N THR A 184 -1.86 -9.37 3.27
CA THR A 184 -2.99 -8.50 2.88
C THR A 184 -3.26 -8.48 1.37
N PRO A 185 -3.37 -9.64 0.70
CA PRO A 185 -3.63 -9.68 -0.73
C PRO A 185 -5.03 -9.15 -1.07
N ASN A 186 -5.20 -8.67 -2.30
CA ASN A 186 -6.53 -8.59 -2.87
C ASN A 186 -6.99 -9.98 -3.38
N ARG A 187 -8.28 -10.11 -3.71
CA ARG A 187 -8.86 -11.38 -4.19
C ARG A 187 -8.16 -11.92 -5.44
N GLN A 188 -7.75 -11.05 -6.35
CA GLN A 188 -7.05 -11.45 -7.57
C GLN A 188 -5.65 -12.01 -7.26
N GLU A 189 -4.90 -11.35 -6.41
CA GLU A 189 -3.56 -11.78 -5.96
C GLU A 189 -3.64 -13.11 -5.21
N TYR A 190 -4.65 -13.28 -4.34
CA TYR A 190 -4.90 -14.55 -3.68
C TYR A 190 -5.11 -15.68 -4.69
N ASN A 191 -6.01 -15.47 -5.65
CA ASN A 191 -6.35 -16.48 -6.65
C ASN A 191 -5.15 -16.80 -7.57
N GLN A 192 -4.34 -15.81 -7.92
CA GLN A 192 -3.13 -16.01 -8.74
C GLN A 192 -2.07 -16.85 -8.02
N SER A 193 -1.91 -16.67 -6.71
CA SER A 193 -0.86 -17.32 -5.92
C SER A 193 -1.28 -18.65 -5.32
N CYS A 194 -2.56 -18.80 -4.98
CA CYS A 194 -3.08 -19.97 -4.24
C CYS A 194 -4.19 -20.72 -4.99
N GLY A 195 -4.73 -20.16 -6.09
CA GLY A 195 -5.84 -20.78 -6.82
C GLY A 195 -7.04 -21.02 -5.91
N ASP A 196 -7.54 -22.25 -5.90
CA ASP A 196 -8.67 -22.69 -5.07
C ASP A 196 -8.25 -23.19 -3.68
N GLU A 197 -6.96 -23.08 -3.30
CA GLU A 197 -6.49 -23.52 -1.99
C GLU A 197 -7.19 -22.70 -0.88
N LYS A 198 -7.70 -23.41 0.14
CA LYS A 198 -8.39 -22.75 1.25
C LYS A 198 -7.41 -21.91 2.08
N PRO A 199 -7.78 -20.71 2.55
CA PRO A 199 -6.91 -19.86 3.37
C PRO A 199 -6.31 -20.58 4.59
N SER A 200 -7.06 -21.47 5.24
CA SER A 200 -6.56 -22.26 6.37
C SER A 200 -5.43 -23.23 5.99
N SER A 201 -5.40 -23.72 4.77
CA SER A 201 -4.31 -24.57 4.25
C SER A 201 -3.08 -23.72 3.93
N VAL A 202 -3.28 -22.58 3.29
CA VAL A 202 -2.22 -21.60 2.99
C VAL A 202 -1.52 -21.14 4.27
N LEU A 203 -2.29 -20.78 5.30
CA LEU A 203 -1.77 -20.39 6.62
C LEU A 203 -0.82 -21.45 7.19
N LYS A 204 -1.23 -22.71 7.18
CA LYS A 204 -0.42 -23.82 7.69
C LYS A 204 0.83 -24.08 6.84
N ARG A 205 0.64 -24.12 5.50
CA ARG A 205 1.73 -24.40 4.57
C ARG A 205 2.85 -23.37 4.63
N LEU A 206 2.48 -22.10 4.81
CA LEU A 206 3.40 -20.97 4.80
C LEU A 206 3.77 -20.46 6.20
N ASP A 207 3.23 -21.09 7.26
CA ASP A 207 3.45 -20.63 8.64
C ASP A 207 3.13 -19.14 8.83
N ILE A 208 1.98 -18.72 8.30
CA ILE A 208 1.48 -17.34 8.34
C ILE A 208 0.43 -17.22 9.44
N GLY A 209 0.48 -16.14 10.22
CA GLY A 209 -0.45 -15.92 11.34
C GLY A 209 -1.89 -15.68 10.88
N ALA A 210 -2.08 -14.81 9.88
CA ALA A 210 -3.39 -14.44 9.33
C ALA A 210 -3.31 -14.00 7.86
N ILE A 211 -4.45 -14.06 7.15
CA ILE A 211 -4.63 -13.48 5.82
C ILE A 211 -5.85 -12.57 5.85
N LEU A 212 -5.68 -11.32 5.43
CA LEU A 212 -6.73 -10.35 5.19
C LEU A 212 -6.89 -10.18 3.67
N ILE A 213 -7.98 -10.66 3.11
CA ILE A 213 -8.25 -10.55 1.67
C ILE A 213 -9.17 -9.35 1.43
N THR A 214 -8.69 -8.36 0.67
CA THR A 214 -9.51 -7.22 0.23
C THR A 214 -10.30 -7.59 -1.01
N GLU A 215 -11.60 -7.21 -1.04
CA GLU A 215 -12.55 -7.61 -2.08
C GLU A 215 -13.22 -6.41 -2.76
N GLY A 216 -12.56 -5.25 -2.78
CA GLY A 216 -13.09 -4.00 -3.31
C GLY A 216 -14.44 -3.65 -2.67
N SER A 217 -15.49 -3.47 -3.47
CA SER A 217 -16.84 -3.18 -2.96
C SER A 217 -17.44 -4.31 -2.11
N GLY A 218 -16.86 -5.50 -2.12
CA GLY A 218 -17.22 -6.63 -1.25
C GLY A 218 -16.71 -6.49 0.18
N GLY A 219 -15.78 -5.55 0.42
CA GLY A 219 -15.16 -5.30 1.72
C GLY A 219 -13.91 -6.14 1.98
N ALA A 220 -13.82 -6.80 3.12
CA ALA A 220 -12.66 -7.59 3.49
C ALA A 220 -13.01 -8.85 4.27
N SER A 221 -12.20 -9.89 4.08
CA SER A 221 -12.31 -11.19 4.75
C SER A 221 -11.02 -11.51 5.49
N TYR A 222 -11.13 -11.84 6.78
CA TYR A 222 -9.99 -12.17 7.64
C TYR A 222 -10.00 -13.65 8.03
N TYR A 223 -8.88 -14.28 7.89
CA TYR A 223 -8.67 -15.71 8.17
C TYR A 223 -7.49 -15.87 9.12
N SER A 224 -7.66 -16.60 10.22
CA SER A 224 -6.58 -16.92 11.17
C SER A 224 -6.73 -18.31 11.74
N GLY A 225 -5.69 -19.13 11.67
CA GLY A 225 -5.68 -20.50 12.16
C GLY A 225 -6.84 -21.33 11.61
N ASN A 226 -7.51 -22.10 12.49
CA ASN A 226 -8.68 -22.92 12.13
C ASN A 226 -10.01 -22.22 12.51
N LYS A 227 -10.01 -20.93 12.80
CA LYS A 227 -11.20 -20.18 13.18
C LYS A 227 -12.09 -19.93 11.97
N LYS A 228 -13.39 -19.68 12.23
CA LYS A 228 -14.31 -19.22 11.19
C LYS A 228 -13.83 -17.88 10.65
N ALA A 229 -13.92 -17.71 9.34
CA ALA A 229 -13.60 -16.43 8.68
C ALA A 229 -14.47 -15.29 9.25
N ILE A 230 -13.85 -14.15 9.46
CA ILE A 230 -14.54 -12.90 9.79
C ILE A 230 -14.65 -12.12 8.47
N ILE A 231 -15.88 -11.85 8.03
CA ILE A 231 -16.16 -11.15 6.78
C ILE A 231 -16.88 -9.86 7.14
N ARG A 232 -16.36 -8.74 6.66
CA ARG A 232 -16.96 -7.41 6.85
C ARG A 232 -17.17 -6.74 5.50
N LYS A 233 -18.43 -6.50 5.16
CA LYS A 233 -18.80 -5.64 4.03
C LYS A 233 -18.65 -4.18 4.44
N PRO A 234 -18.42 -3.27 3.49
CA PRO A 234 -18.45 -1.84 3.81
C PRO A 234 -19.79 -1.49 4.46
N LYS A 235 -19.73 -0.73 5.55
CA LYS A 235 -20.95 -0.27 6.26
C LYS A 235 -21.71 0.81 5.47
N GLN A 236 -21.05 1.44 4.51
CA GLN A 236 -21.64 2.44 3.62
C GLN A 236 -21.14 2.31 2.20
N MET A 237 -21.91 2.83 1.25
CA MET A 237 -21.49 2.93 -0.15
C MET A 237 -20.74 4.24 -0.37
N PHE A 238 -19.67 4.19 -1.13
CA PHE A 238 -18.88 5.36 -1.53
C PHE A 238 -19.02 5.59 -3.03
N ASP A 239 -19.12 6.85 -3.44
CA ASP A 239 -19.03 7.22 -4.85
C ASP A 239 -17.57 7.10 -5.30
N VAL A 240 -17.26 6.01 -5.99
CA VAL A 240 -15.89 5.68 -6.40
C VAL A 240 -15.47 6.54 -7.58
N THR A 241 -14.46 7.38 -7.38
CA THR A 241 -13.81 8.20 -8.41
C THR A 241 -12.55 7.50 -8.93
N ASP A 242 -11.71 6.97 -8.03
CA ASP A 242 -10.46 6.28 -8.35
C ASP A 242 -10.17 5.24 -7.26
N THR A 243 -9.68 4.06 -7.65
CA THR A 243 -9.33 2.99 -6.70
C THR A 243 -7.84 2.94 -6.38
N CYS A 244 -7.04 3.85 -6.93
CA CYS A 244 -5.60 3.89 -6.67
C CYS A 244 -5.29 4.12 -5.19
N GLY A 245 -4.46 3.25 -4.61
CA GLY A 245 -4.04 3.35 -3.21
C GLY A 245 -5.05 2.82 -2.18
N ALA A 246 -6.21 2.30 -2.62
CA ALA A 246 -7.20 1.74 -1.69
C ALA A 246 -6.64 0.55 -0.88
N GLY A 247 -5.87 -0.34 -1.52
CA GLY A 247 -5.17 -1.46 -0.86
C GLY A 247 -4.17 -0.96 0.18
N ASP A 248 -3.30 -0.03 -0.20
CA ASP A 248 -2.32 0.60 0.70
C ASP A 248 -2.98 1.19 1.94
N THR A 249 -4.10 1.90 1.72
CA THR A 249 -4.88 2.53 2.79
C THR A 249 -5.56 1.49 3.69
N ALA A 250 -6.09 0.40 3.11
CA ALA A 250 -6.70 -0.69 3.88
C ALA A 250 -5.66 -1.37 4.80
N VAL A 251 -4.46 -1.65 4.28
CA VAL A 251 -3.35 -2.22 5.08
C VAL A 251 -2.96 -1.26 6.20
N ALA A 252 -2.74 0.02 5.89
CA ALA A 252 -2.40 1.04 6.89
C ALA A 252 -3.49 1.15 7.96
N GLY A 253 -4.75 1.23 7.56
CA GLY A 253 -5.90 1.31 8.48
C GLY A 253 -6.02 0.10 9.38
N PHE A 254 -5.89 -1.11 8.84
CA PHE A 254 -5.95 -2.32 9.64
C PHE A 254 -4.79 -2.39 10.65
N VAL A 255 -3.56 -2.08 10.25
CA VAL A 255 -2.41 -2.09 11.18
C VAL A 255 -2.57 -1.04 12.28
N VAL A 256 -3.03 0.18 11.93
CA VAL A 256 -3.31 1.22 12.92
C VAL A 256 -4.37 0.76 13.93
N SER A 257 -5.46 0.13 13.48
CA SER A 257 -6.50 -0.41 14.37
C SER A 257 -5.97 -1.45 15.35
N GLN A 258 -5.03 -2.31 14.91
CA GLN A 258 -4.41 -3.31 15.78
C GLN A 258 -3.50 -2.66 16.85
N LEU A 259 -2.78 -1.59 16.51
CA LEU A 259 -2.00 -0.81 17.48
C LEU A 259 -2.87 -0.09 18.51
N GLU A 260 -4.09 0.23 18.15
CA GLU A 260 -5.11 0.82 19.05
C GLU A 260 -5.92 -0.23 19.82
N ASN A 261 -5.56 -1.51 19.69
CA ASN A 261 -6.22 -2.65 20.34
C ASN A 261 -7.70 -2.82 19.99
N MET A 262 -8.10 -2.43 18.79
CA MET A 262 -9.44 -2.71 18.27
C MET A 262 -9.62 -4.22 18.04
N SER A 263 -10.85 -4.72 18.14
CA SER A 263 -11.18 -6.08 17.69
C SER A 263 -10.91 -6.24 16.19
N ILE A 264 -10.80 -7.47 15.71
CA ILE A 264 -10.61 -7.73 14.28
C ILE A 264 -11.78 -7.16 13.47
N GLU A 265 -13.00 -7.31 13.96
CA GLU A 265 -14.21 -6.78 13.34
C GLU A 265 -14.17 -5.26 13.20
N GLU A 266 -13.85 -4.55 14.27
CA GLU A 266 -13.68 -3.09 14.27
C GLU A 266 -12.55 -2.65 13.35
N GLY A 267 -11.43 -3.39 13.36
CA GLY A 267 -10.27 -3.13 12.49
C GLY A 267 -10.60 -3.29 11.01
N LEU A 268 -11.42 -4.28 10.65
CA LEU A 268 -11.89 -4.46 9.27
C LEU A 268 -12.85 -3.33 8.85
N ASP A 269 -13.74 -2.92 9.75
CA ASP A 269 -14.65 -1.79 9.48
C ASP A 269 -13.84 -0.49 9.30
N PHE A 270 -12.86 -0.24 10.16
CA PHE A 270 -11.96 0.91 10.05
C PHE A 270 -11.19 0.92 8.73
N ALA A 271 -10.59 -0.22 8.35
CA ALA A 271 -9.87 -0.37 7.09
C ALA A 271 -10.77 -0.18 5.85
N ASN A 272 -11.99 -0.72 5.87
CA ASN A 272 -12.96 -0.57 4.79
C ASN A 272 -13.37 0.90 4.62
N ILE A 273 -13.62 1.64 5.71
CA ILE A 273 -13.98 3.06 5.65
C ILE A 273 -12.78 3.88 5.16
N ALA A 274 -11.58 3.62 5.66
CA ALA A 274 -10.38 4.30 5.21
C ALA A 274 -10.16 4.13 3.70
N ALA A 275 -10.26 2.90 3.20
CA ALA A 275 -10.18 2.61 1.77
C ALA A 275 -11.30 3.28 0.96
N GLY A 276 -12.53 3.31 1.48
CA GLY A 276 -13.66 3.98 0.85
C GLY A 276 -13.47 5.50 0.72
N VAL A 277 -12.94 6.13 1.75
CA VAL A 277 -12.63 7.58 1.77
C VAL A 277 -11.64 7.95 0.67
N VAL A 278 -10.57 7.19 0.49
CA VAL A 278 -9.59 7.49 -0.57
C VAL A 278 -10.13 7.21 -1.96
N CYS A 279 -11.02 6.23 -2.13
CA CYS A 279 -11.66 5.95 -3.42
C CYS A 279 -12.54 7.09 -3.95
N GLN A 280 -12.97 8.04 -3.12
CA GLN A 280 -13.69 9.25 -3.55
C GLN A 280 -12.78 10.33 -4.11
N LYS A 281 -11.46 10.20 -3.96
CA LYS A 281 -10.43 11.18 -4.33
C LYS A 281 -9.70 10.70 -5.58
N ILE A 282 -9.23 11.62 -6.43
CA ILE A 282 -8.44 11.27 -7.61
C ILE A 282 -6.99 11.00 -7.20
N GLY A 283 -6.45 9.88 -7.66
CA GLY A 283 -5.07 9.47 -7.45
C GLY A 283 -4.81 8.92 -6.05
N THR A 284 -3.55 8.54 -5.80
CA THR A 284 -3.11 8.10 -4.49
C THR A 284 -3.25 9.23 -3.48
N GLN A 285 -4.11 9.02 -2.49
CA GLN A 285 -4.46 10.00 -1.46
C GLN A 285 -4.42 9.35 -0.08
N VAL A 286 -4.43 10.16 0.96
CA VAL A 286 -4.49 9.69 2.33
C VAL A 286 -5.90 9.81 2.90
N ALA A 287 -6.26 8.87 3.77
CA ALA A 287 -7.44 8.93 4.61
C ALA A 287 -7.07 9.66 5.91
N VAL A 288 -7.73 10.78 6.17
CA VAL A 288 -7.49 11.56 7.40
C VAL A 288 -8.30 10.96 8.54
N ARG A 289 -7.71 10.87 9.72
CA ARG A 289 -8.30 10.24 10.91
C ARG A 289 -9.70 10.79 11.23
N GLU A 290 -9.86 12.10 11.17
CA GLU A 290 -11.13 12.78 11.48
C GLU A 290 -12.25 12.41 10.52
N GLU A 291 -11.93 12.19 9.21
CA GLU A 291 -12.90 11.73 8.22
C GLU A 291 -13.44 10.34 8.61
N ILE A 292 -12.55 9.41 8.98
CA ILE A 292 -12.92 8.04 9.36
C ILE A 292 -13.74 8.02 10.64
N ASP A 293 -13.29 8.72 11.69
CA ASP A 293 -13.99 8.77 12.98
C ASP A 293 -15.39 9.37 12.86
N SER A 294 -15.58 10.34 11.95
CA SER A 294 -16.88 10.94 11.67
C SER A 294 -17.82 9.92 11.04
N LEU A 295 -17.33 9.15 10.05
CA LEU A 295 -18.11 8.14 9.34
C LEU A 295 -18.45 6.93 10.22
N LEU A 296 -17.53 6.49 11.07
CA LEU A 296 -17.80 5.42 12.05
C LEU A 296 -18.94 5.81 13.00
N ARG A 297 -18.89 7.05 13.53
CA ARG A 297 -19.96 7.56 14.42
C ARG A 297 -21.30 7.67 13.72
N ALA A 298 -21.35 8.09 12.46
CA ALA A 298 -22.59 8.17 11.68
C ALA A 298 -23.19 6.79 11.41
N THR A 299 -22.34 5.80 11.08
CA THR A 299 -22.76 4.42 10.84
C THR A 299 -23.34 3.76 12.11
N ASP A 300 -22.73 4.01 13.27
CA ASP A 300 -23.21 3.43 14.54
C ASP A 300 -24.55 4.04 15.00
N LYS A 301 -24.88 5.25 14.54
CA LYS A 301 -26.18 5.90 14.76
C LYS A 301 -27.26 5.52 13.75
N GLY A 302 -26.90 4.79 12.67
CA GLY A 302 -27.81 4.45 11.60
C GLY A 302 -28.22 5.64 10.72
N GLU A 303 -27.38 6.67 10.66
CA GLU A 303 -27.59 7.93 9.90
C GLU A 303 -27.06 7.83 8.44
N VAL A 304 -26.50 6.67 8.04
CA VAL A 304 -25.88 6.43 6.70
C VAL A 304 -26.43 5.15 6.09
#